data_9db0b5ec3644211cc5f8806455b97d13
#
_entry.id   9db0b5ec3644211cc5f8806455b97d13
#
_cell.length_a   1.000
_cell.length_b   1.000
_cell.length_c   1.000
_cell.angle_alpha   90.00
_cell.angle_beta   90.00
_cell.angle_gamma   90.00
#
_symmetry.space_group_name_H-M   'P 1'
#
loop_
_entity.id
_entity.type
_entity.pdbx_description
1 polymer ?
#
loop_
_entity_poly.entity_id
_entity_poly.type
_entity_poly.pdbx_seq_one_letter_code
_entity_poly.pdbx_strand_id
1 'polypeptide(L)'
;EKPGGDAVNFIIILNKNLRQGKGLWVPPGGHFLPYIDNPGTKLKNKIYEEIGVDCEVMCEEGQKPSEVHDTITNEVEWLVPPAFLLKEFLPDQCKQHHSHHFDLIYLCTTDGKVKNKTCKYKSSALVRIPLKECLDSFEATERALNKKIREKANELGLETYSRNENVSRDLIWRLHLAANKYLSNQK
;
A
#
# COMPACT_ATOMS: atom_id res chain seq x y z
N GLU A 1 13.23 -4.03 20.26
CA GLU A 1 13.37 -5.32 19.52
C GLU A 1 12.66 -5.19 18.20
N LYS A 2 13.38 -5.44 17.07
CA LYS A 2 12.77 -5.49 15.75
C LYS A 2 11.83 -6.71 15.71
N PRO A 3 10.57 -6.57 15.27
CA PRO A 3 9.68 -7.71 15.17
C PRO A 3 10.31 -8.75 14.25
N GLY A 4 10.38 -10.00 14.69
CA GLY A 4 10.84 -11.11 13.86
C GLY A 4 10.02 -11.18 12.57
N GLY A 5 10.61 -11.65 11.47
CA GLY A 5 9.98 -11.64 10.14
C GLY A 5 8.58 -12.28 10.06
N ASP A 6 8.19 -13.06 11.08
CA ASP A 6 6.84 -13.65 11.19
C ASP A 6 5.76 -12.64 11.61
N ALA A 7 6.14 -11.50 12.20
CA ALA A 7 5.21 -10.47 12.65
C ALA A 7 4.91 -9.40 11.57
N VAL A 8 5.68 -9.39 10.48
CA VAL A 8 5.55 -8.39 9.42
C VAL A 8 4.58 -8.86 8.35
N ASN A 9 3.59 -8.03 8.07
CA ASN A 9 2.57 -8.33 7.07
C ASN A 9 2.38 -7.16 6.13
N PHE A 10 2.11 -7.47 4.86
CA PHE A 10 1.49 -6.50 3.96
C PHE A 10 0.00 -6.43 4.20
N ILE A 11 -0.54 -5.23 4.08
CA ILE A 11 -1.97 -4.98 4.14
C ILE A 11 -2.44 -4.55 2.77
N ILE A 12 -3.46 -5.23 2.27
CA ILE A 12 -4.19 -4.85 1.06
C ILE A 12 -5.68 -4.74 1.36
N ILE A 13 -6.35 -3.89 0.63
CA ILE A 13 -7.77 -3.60 0.78
C ILE A 13 -8.51 -3.81 -0.52
N LEU A 14 -9.77 -4.22 -0.43
CA LEU A 14 -10.68 -4.25 -1.57
C LEU A 14 -11.32 -2.88 -1.77
N ASN A 15 -11.05 -2.24 -2.90
CA ASN A 15 -11.75 -1.04 -3.34
C ASN A 15 -12.75 -1.38 -4.46
N LYS A 16 -14.03 -1.48 -4.10
CA LYS A 16 -15.11 -1.86 -5.02
C LYS A 16 -15.38 -0.86 -6.13
N ASN A 17 -14.96 0.39 -5.95
CA ASN A 17 -15.22 1.47 -6.91
C ASN A 17 -14.22 1.50 -8.08
N LEU A 18 -13.11 0.78 -7.95
CA LEU A 18 -12.14 0.69 -9.03
C LEU A 18 -12.64 -0.20 -10.17
N ARG A 19 -12.04 -0.02 -11.36
CA ARG A 19 -12.42 -0.74 -12.57
C ARG A 19 -13.93 -0.70 -12.86
N GLN A 20 -14.52 0.50 -12.79
CA GLN A 20 -15.95 0.69 -13.09
C GLN A 20 -16.89 -0.19 -12.22
N GLY A 21 -16.54 -0.35 -10.95
CA GLY A 21 -17.33 -1.14 -10.00
C GLY A 21 -17.03 -2.64 -9.97
N LYS A 22 -16.10 -3.13 -10.80
CA LYS A 22 -15.65 -4.54 -10.73
C LYS A 22 -14.81 -4.84 -9.50
N GLY A 23 -14.29 -3.81 -8.83
CA GLY A 23 -13.44 -3.94 -7.65
C GLY A 23 -12.00 -4.33 -7.96
N LEU A 24 -11.09 -3.84 -7.14
CA LEU A 24 -9.67 -4.17 -7.24
C LEU A 24 -9.06 -4.24 -5.85
N TRP A 25 -8.24 -5.24 -5.61
CA TRP A 25 -7.39 -5.33 -4.44
C TRP A 25 -6.17 -4.42 -4.63
N VAL A 26 -5.95 -3.52 -3.70
CA VAL A 26 -4.89 -2.50 -3.77
C VAL A 26 -4.24 -2.30 -2.41
N PRO A 27 -2.98 -1.84 -2.34
CA PRO A 27 -2.43 -1.34 -1.08
C PRO A 27 -3.19 -0.08 -0.65
N PRO A 28 -3.26 0.23 0.66
CA PRO A 28 -3.77 1.50 1.13
C PRO A 28 -2.99 2.66 0.49
N GLY A 29 -3.70 3.70 0.07
CA GLY A 29 -3.05 4.85 -0.55
C GLY A 29 -3.98 5.68 -1.42
N GLY A 30 -3.42 6.59 -2.18
CA GLY A 30 -4.19 7.46 -3.07
C GLY A 30 -3.33 8.46 -3.81
N HIS A 31 -3.96 9.23 -4.67
CA HIS A 31 -3.31 10.32 -5.38
C HIS A 31 -2.93 11.45 -4.42
N PHE A 32 -1.80 12.07 -4.68
CA PHE A 32 -1.40 13.31 -4.02
C PHE A 32 -1.12 14.41 -5.06
N LEU A 33 -1.23 15.65 -4.62
CA LEU A 33 -0.92 16.82 -5.44
C LEU A 33 0.43 17.38 -4.98
N PRO A 34 1.48 17.30 -5.81
CA PRO A 34 2.86 17.61 -5.38
C PRO A 34 3.08 19.06 -4.93
N TYR A 35 2.13 19.96 -5.20
CA TYR A 35 2.23 21.36 -4.77
C TYR A 35 1.46 21.68 -3.47
N ILE A 36 0.68 20.72 -2.96
CA ILE A 36 -0.24 20.97 -1.83
C ILE A 36 -0.05 19.93 -0.74
N ASP A 37 0.24 18.68 -1.15
CA ASP A 37 0.28 17.54 -0.24
C ASP A 37 1.73 17.15 0.10
N ASN A 38 2.04 17.02 1.38
CA ASN A 38 3.21 16.25 1.81
C ASN A 38 2.88 14.75 1.64
N PRO A 39 3.65 13.98 0.84
CA PRO A 39 3.32 12.59 0.54
C PRO A 39 3.20 11.70 1.77
N GLY A 40 4.09 11.88 2.76
CA GLY A 40 4.07 11.09 3.99
C GLY A 40 2.84 11.37 4.84
N THR A 41 2.51 12.65 5.05
CA THR A 41 1.30 13.07 5.77
C THR A 41 0.04 12.61 5.04
N LYS A 42 0.01 12.75 3.72
CA LYS A 42 -1.12 12.28 2.91
C LYS A 42 -1.33 10.78 3.02
N LEU A 43 -0.23 10.01 3.01
CA LEU A 43 -0.28 8.56 3.18
C LEU A 43 -0.81 8.17 4.56
N LYS A 44 -0.32 8.78 5.64
CA LYS A 44 -0.81 8.53 7.01
C LYS A 44 -2.32 8.77 7.10
N ASN A 45 -2.80 9.89 6.58
CA ASN A 45 -4.23 10.22 6.55
C ASN A 45 -5.02 9.18 5.75
N LYS A 46 -4.50 8.74 4.60
CA LYS A 46 -5.16 7.71 3.78
C LYS A 46 -5.21 6.36 4.48
N ILE A 47 -4.14 5.94 5.14
CA ILE A 47 -4.12 4.71 5.93
C ILE A 47 -5.15 4.79 7.05
N TYR A 48 -5.21 5.91 7.76
CA TYR A 48 -6.22 6.11 8.81
C TYR A 48 -7.66 6.06 8.24
N GLU A 49 -7.91 6.74 7.13
CA GLU A 49 -9.23 6.72 6.45
C GLU A 49 -9.63 5.32 6.00
N GLU A 50 -8.70 4.52 5.50
CA GLU A 50 -8.98 3.24 4.84
C GLU A 50 -8.95 2.04 5.78
N ILE A 51 -8.13 2.05 6.80
CA ILE A 51 -7.97 0.93 7.74
C ILE A 51 -8.11 1.30 9.22
N GLY A 52 -8.23 2.58 9.54
CA GLY A 52 -8.56 3.06 10.89
C GLY A 52 -7.42 2.95 11.90
N VAL A 53 -6.17 2.98 11.46
CA VAL A 53 -5.00 2.97 12.34
C VAL A 53 -4.03 4.08 12.00
N ASP A 54 -3.38 4.60 13.03
CA ASP A 54 -2.25 5.47 12.85
C ASP A 54 -1.01 4.67 12.46
N CYS A 55 -0.17 5.26 11.63
CA CYS A 55 1.08 4.64 11.22
C CYS A 55 2.23 5.66 11.18
N GLU A 56 3.44 5.14 11.33
CA GLU A 56 4.65 5.90 11.09
C GLU A 56 5.32 5.44 9.80
N VAL A 57 5.69 6.41 8.95
CA VAL A 57 6.45 6.14 7.72
C VAL A 57 7.88 5.82 8.11
N MET A 58 8.37 4.68 7.64
CA MET A 58 9.74 4.25 7.91
C MET A 58 10.71 4.96 6.97
N CYS A 59 11.79 5.45 7.54
CA CYS A 59 12.97 5.87 6.82
C CYS A 59 13.96 4.70 6.77
N GLU A 60 14.60 4.48 5.63
CA GLU A 60 15.64 3.46 5.54
C GLU A 60 16.86 3.83 6.37
N GLU A 61 17.61 2.82 6.81
CA GLU A 61 18.84 3.05 7.54
C GLU A 61 19.83 3.87 6.69
N GLY A 62 20.33 4.95 7.26
CA GLY A 62 21.21 5.90 6.56
C GLY A 62 20.49 6.97 5.72
N GLN A 63 19.21 6.86 5.47
CA GLN A 63 18.41 7.93 4.89
C GLN A 63 17.91 8.88 5.96
N LYS A 64 17.94 10.18 5.66
CA LYS A 64 17.39 11.21 6.54
C LYS A 64 16.22 11.88 5.85
N PRO A 65 15.16 12.21 6.59
CA PRO A 65 14.12 13.09 6.09
C PRO A 65 14.73 14.40 5.61
N SER A 66 14.21 14.93 4.52
CA SER A 66 14.59 16.26 4.01
C SER A 66 13.64 17.31 4.60
N GLU A 67 14.20 18.45 4.98
CA GLU A 67 13.39 19.61 5.35
C GLU A 67 12.77 20.21 4.09
N VAL A 68 11.48 20.47 4.17
CA VAL A 68 10.74 21.23 3.17
C VAL A 68 10.19 22.48 3.85
N HIS A 69 10.68 23.63 3.41
CA HIS A 69 10.26 24.93 3.95
C HIS A 69 9.09 25.47 3.11
N ASP A 70 7.94 25.65 3.75
CA ASP A 70 6.84 26.37 3.13
C ASP A 70 7.12 27.88 3.23
N THR A 71 7.33 28.51 2.08
CA THR A 71 7.64 29.95 2.01
C THR A 71 6.43 30.86 2.26
N ILE A 72 5.24 30.31 2.33
CA ILE A 72 4.00 31.04 2.58
C ILE A 72 3.66 31.00 4.07
N THR A 73 3.70 29.79 4.68
CA THR A 73 3.33 29.60 6.09
C THR A 73 4.51 29.73 7.05
N ASN A 74 5.75 29.68 6.54
CA ASN A 74 7.00 29.54 7.30
C ASN A 74 7.06 28.24 8.13
N GLU A 75 6.27 27.25 7.81
CA GLU A 75 6.30 25.95 8.43
C GLU A 75 7.41 25.08 7.84
N VAL A 76 7.97 24.22 8.65
CA VAL A 76 8.95 23.23 8.22
C VAL A 76 8.31 21.86 8.30
N GLU A 77 8.20 21.21 7.17
CA GLU A 77 7.76 19.83 7.08
C GLU A 77 8.93 18.88 6.80
N TRP A 78 8.80 17.65 7.26
CA TRP A 78 9.77 16.61 7.02
C TRP A 78 9.29 15.67 5.93
N LEU A 79 10.01 15.64 4.81
CA LEU A 79 9.76 14.72 3.71
C LEU A 79 10.58 13.45 3.90
N VAL A 80 9.90 12.36 4.24
CA VAL A 80 10.52 11.03 4.29
C VAL A 80 10.66 10.52 2.86
N PRO A 81 11.86 10.08 2.42
CA PRO A 81 12.02 9.51 1.10
C PRO A 81 11.24 8.20 0.96
N PRO A 82 10.65 7.92 -0.21
CA PRO A 82 9.99 6.65 -0.45
C PRO A 82 11.00 5.49 -0.47
N ALA A 83 10.56 4.31 -0.06
CA ALA A 83 11.39 3.11 -0.11
C ALA A 83 11.76 2.75 -1.56
N PHE A 84 10.86 2.98 -2.51
CA PHE A 84 11.12 2.88 -3.95
C PHE A 84 10.05 3.61 -4.76
N LEU A 85 10.36 3.82 -6.03
CA LEU A 85 9.47 4.44 -7.01
C LEU A 85 9.05 3.38 -8.04
N LEU A 86 7.78 3.38 -8.40
CA LEU A 86 7.28 2.62 -9.53
C LEU A 86 6.72 3.56 -10.58
N LYS A 87 7.02 3.26 -11.85
CA LYS A 87 6.36 3.90 -12.98
C LYS A 87 5.38 2.89 -13.58
N GLU A 88 4.12 3.23 -13.56
CA GLU A 88 3.07 2.42 -14.16
C GLU A 88 2.57 3.03 -15.46
N PHE A 89 2.34 2.18 -16.45
CA PHE A 89 1.61 2.56 -17.65
C PHE A 89 0.16 2.13 -17.50
N LEU A 90 -0.76 3.10 -17.52
CA LEU A 90 -2.19 2.89 -17.30
C LEU A 90 -2.99 3.44 -18.48
N PRO A 91 -2.97 2.76 -19.65
CA PRO A 91 -3.77 3.19 -20.77
C PRO A 91 -5.25 3.16 -20.36
N ASP A 92 -5.95 4.26 -20.53
CA ASP A 92 -7.40 4.43 -20.35
C ASP A 92 -7.98 4.09 -18.97
N GLN A 93 -7.16 3.96 -17.94
CA GLN A 93 -7.62 3.56 -16.60
C GLN A 93 -7.69 4.69 -15.58
N CYS A 94 -7.00 5.79 -15.81
CA CYS A 94 -7.02 6.91 -14.88
C CYS A 94 -8.06 7.96 -15.28
N LYS A 95 -8.96 8.29 -14.34
CA LYS A 95 -9.98 9.35 -14.53
C LYS A 95 -9.38 10.74 -14.78
N GLN A 96 -8.08 10.94 -14.48
CA GLN A 96 -7.37 12.18 -14.72
C GLN A 96 -6.70 12.25 -16.10
N HIS A 97 -7.00 11.26 -16.98
CA HIS A 97 -6.56 11.23 -18.39
C HIS A 97 -5.04 11.27 -18.62
N HIS A 98 -4.24 10.76 -17.69
CA HIS A 98 -2.82 10.57 -17.92
C HIS A 98 -2.48 9.09 -18.12
N SER A 99 -1.48 8.83 -18.96
CA SER A 99 -1.08 7.48 -19.35
C SER A 99 -0.10 6.80 -18.39
N HIS A 100 0.48 7.55 -17.47
CA HIS A 100 1.49 7.04 -16.55
C HIS A 100 1.23 7.53 -15.13
N HIS A 101 1.47 6.65 -14.14
CA HIS A 101 1.58 6.99 -12.75
C HIS A 101 3.02 6.85 -12.28
N PHE A 102 3.44 7.72 -11.38
CA PHE A 102 4.62 7.52 -10.56
C PHE A 102 4.14 7.26 -9.13
N ASP A 103 4.34 6.04 -8.66
CA ASP A 103 3.94 5.67 -7.33
C ASP A 103 5.11 5.80 -6.37
N LEU A 104 4.91 6.58 -5.33
CA LEU A 104 5.81 6.66 -4.19
C LEU A 104 5.42 5.56 -3.20
N ILE A 105 6.26 4.55 -3.07
CA ILE A 105 6.00 3.41 -2.18
C ILE A 105 6.74 3.61 -0.87
N TYR A 106 5.98 3.61 0.22
CA TYR A 106 6.48 3.75 1.58
C TYR A 106 6.28 2.47 2.37
N LEU A 107 7.22 2.18 3.23
CA LEU A 107 7.04 1.20 4.30
C LEU A 107 6.57 1.93 5.55
N CYS A 108 5.58 1.36 6.22
CA CYS A 108 5.00 1.96 7.41
C CYS A 108 4.95 0.94 8.55
N THR A 109 5.08 1.43 9.78
CA THR A 109 4.83 0.64 10.99
C THR A 109 3.59 1.14 11.70
N THR A 110 2.91 0.25 12.40
CA THR A 110 1.80 0.58 13.28
C THR A 110 1.84 -0.32 14.51
N ASP A 111 1.54 0.22 15.66
CA ASP A 111 1.31 -0.50 16.91
C ASP A 111 -0.17 -0.82 17.13
N GLY A 112 -1.03 -0.26 16.27
CA GLY A 112 -2.47 -0.40 16.35
C GLY A 112 -2.97 -1.75 15.80
N LYS A 113 -4.05 -2.27 16.41
CA LYS A 113 -4.81 -3.35 15.81
C LYS A 113 -5.59 -2.78 14.61
N VAL A 114 -5.21 -3.21 13.42
CA VAL A 114 -5.96 -2.92 12.21
C VAL A 114 -7.41 -3.38 12.41
N LYS A 115 -8.30 -2.44 12.56
CA LYS A 115 -9.72 -2.72 12.75
C LYS A 115 -10.31 -2.98 11.38
N ASN A 116 -10.90 -4.15 11.21
CA ASN A 116 -11.75 -4.48 10.04
C ASN A 116 -13.08 -3.65 10.08
N LYS A 117 -12.99 -2.41 10.53
CA LYS A 117 -14.14 -1.51 10.44
C LYS A 117 -14.16 -1.02 9.00
N THR A 118 -15.23 -1.39 8.32
CA THR A 118 -15.71 -0.68 7.15
C THR A 118 -15.56 0.82 7.41
N CYS A 119 -14.41 1.36 7.06
CA CYS A 119 -14.24 2.79 7.06
C CYS A 119 -15.29 3.35 6.11
N LYS A 120 -15.91 4.42 6.50
CA LYS A 120 -17.04 5.09 5.84
C LYS A 120 -16.87 5.28 4.32
N TYR A 121 -15.70 5.00 3.75
CA TYR A 121 -15.38 5.57 2.47
C TYR A 121 -14.99 4.62 1.34
N LYS A 122 -14.37 3.44 1.51
CA LYS A 122 -13.92 2.70 0.29
C LYS A 122 -13.53 1.24 0.47
N SER A 123 -12.97 0.81 1.58
CA SER A 123 -12.54 -0.57 1.72
C SER A 123 -13.67 -1.46 2.26
N SER A 124 -13.99 -2.51 1.53
CA SER A 124 -15.02 -3.48 1.94
C SER A 124 -14.43 -4.76 2.54
N ALA A 125 -13.14 -4.96 2.39
CA ALA A 125 -12.40 -6.07 2.97
C ALA A 125 -10.91 -5.73 3.10
N LEU A 126 -10.23 -6.42 4.02
CA LEU A 126 -8.81 -6.28 4.28
C LEU A 126 -8.18 -7.67 4.35
N VAL A 127 -7.03 -7.83 3.70
CA VAL A 127 -6.20 -9.03 3.74
C VAL A 127 -4.81 -8.68 4.27
N ARG A 128 -4.28 -9.57 5.11
CA ARG A 128 -2.88 -9.54 5.57
C ARG A 128 -2.12 -10.67 4.89
N ILE A 129 -0.97 -10.32 4.34
CA ILE A 129 -0.09 -11.27 3.66
C ILE A 129 1.24 -11.28 4.40
N PRO A 130 1.62 -12.40 5.00
CA PRO A 130 2.91 -12.50 5.67
C PRO A 130 4.06 -12.21 4.71
N LEU A 131 4.98 -11.35 5.13
CA LEU A 131 6.15 -10.96 4.34
C LEU A 131 6.92 -12.18 3.83
N LYS A 132 7.10 -13.17 4.68
CA LYS A 132 7.81 -14.42 4.36
C LYS A 132 7.22 -15.20 3.19
N GLU A 133 5.91 -15.04 2.93
CA GLU A 133 5.24 -15.71 1.81
C GLU A 133 5.53 -15.01 0.46
N CYS A 134 6.14 -13.82 0.49
CA CYS A 134 6.39 -12.97 -0.67
C CYS A 134 7.86 -12.92 -1.12
N LEU A 135 8.74 -13.74 -0.55
CA LEU A 135 10.20 -13.59 -0.70
C LEU A 135 10.81 -14.44 -1.80
N ASP A 136 10.30 -15.65 -2.00
CA ASP A 136 11.01 -16.66 -2.82
C ASP A 136 11.02 -16.30 -4.30
N SER A 137 9.88 -15.89 -4.84
CA SER A 137 9.75 -15.47 -6.24
C SER A 137 8.49 -14.64 -6.47
N PHE A 138 8.41 -14.03 -7.65
CA PHE A 138 7.20 -13.35 -8.10
C PHE A 138 6.00 -14.30 -8.10
N GLU A 139 6.18 -15.52 -8.62
CA GLU A 139 5.12 -16.54 -8.68
C GLU A 139 4.70 -17.03 -7.29
N ALA A 140 5.62 -17.11 -6.33
CA ALA A 140 5.31 -17.44 -4.94
C ALA A 140 4.47 -16.31 -4.31
N THR A 141 4.85 -15.04 -4.54
CA THR A 141 4.09 -13.88 -4.11
C THR A 141 2.67 -13.88 -4.70
N GLU A 142 2.53 -14.16 -5.99
CA GLU A 142 1.23 -14.26 -6.67
C GLU A 142 0.36 -15.35 -6.06
N ARG A 143 0.90 -16.53 -5.83
CA ARG A 143 0.16 -17.64 -5.20
C ARG A 143 -0.30 -17.29 -3.79
N ALA A 144 0.58 -16.73 -2.96
CA ALA A 144 0.26 -16.32 -1.60
C ALA A 144 -0.86 -15.28 -1.57
N LEU A 145 -0.73 -14.25 -2.41
CA LEU A 145 -1.72 -13.19 -2.56
C LEU A 145 -3.09 -13.75 -2.98
N ASN A 146 -3.13 -14.52 -4.07
CA ASN A 146 -4.38 -15.08 -4.60
C ASN A 146 -5.05 -16.03 -3.61
N LYS A 147 -4.28 -16.82 -2.85
CA LYS A 147 -4.79 -17.69 -1.79
C LYS A 147 -5.47 -16.86 -0.69
N LYS A 148 -4.78 -15.86 -0.14
CA LYS A 148 -5.31 -15.01 0.94
C LYS A 148 -6.54 -14.21 0.52
N ILE A 149 -6.55 -13.68 -0.70
CA ILE A 149 -7.71 -12.99 -1.25
C ILE A 149 -8.91 -13.94 -1.36
N ARG A 150 -8.70 -15.15 -1.86
CA ARG A 150 -9.78 -16.14 -2.02
C ARG A 150 -10.35 -16.57 -0.68
N GLU A 151 -9.48 -16.86 0.29
CA GLU A 151 -9.89 -17.21 1.66
C GLU A 151 -10.76 -16.09 2.25
N LYS A 152 -10.31 -14.83 2.13
CA LYS A 152 -11.04 -13.69 2.68
C LYS A 152 -12.34 -13.38 1.93
N ALA A 153 -12.34 -13.51 0.62
CA ALA A 153 -13.52 -13.32 -0.19
C ALA A 153 -14.62 -14.37 0.16
N ASN A 154 -14.24 -15.63 0.34
CA ASN A 154 -15.15 -16.69 0.76
C ASN A 154 -15.70 -16.43 2.17
N GLU A 155 -14.83 -16.04 3.13
CA GLU A 155 -15.24 -15.69 4.50
C GLU A 155 -16.33 -14.60 4.54
N LEU A 156 -16.24 -13.64 3.62
CA LEU A 156 -17.11 -12.47 3.59
C LEU A 156 -18.27 -12.55 2.57
N GLY A 157 -18.43 -13.66 1.84
CA GLY A 157 -19.43 -13.77 0.78
C GLY A 157 -19.13 -12.83 -0.42
N LEU A 158 -17.86 -12.64 -0.74
CA LEU A 158 -17.39 -11.70 -1.76
C LEU A 158 -16.66 -12.43 -2.91
N GLU A 159 -17.11 -13.62 -3.29
CA GLU A 159 -16.46 -14.51 -4.26
C GLU A 159 -16.26 -13.85 -5.62
N THR A 160 -17.14 -12.92 -6.00
CA THR A 160 -17.01 -12.16 -7.26
C THR A 160 -15.73 -11.32 -7.30
N TYR A 161 -15.13 -11.03 -6.15
CA TYR A 161 -13.89 -10.25 -6.03
C TYR A 161 -12.65 -11.13 -5.78
N SER A 162 -12.77 -12.45 -5.86
CA SER A 162 -11.66 -13.40 -5.69
C SER A 162 -11.01 -13.83 -7.00
N ARG A 163 -11.43 -13.26 -8.11
CA ARG A 163 -10.93 -13.60 -9.45
C ARG A 163 -9.59 -12.95 -9.71
N ASN A 164 -8.78 -13.56 -10.58
CA ASN A 164 -7.48 -13.00 -10.98
C ASN A 164 -7.58 -11.59 -11.56
N GLU A 165 -8.67 -11.27 -12.24
CA GLU A 165 -8.94 -9.92 -12.77
C GLU A 165 -9.08 -8.83 -11.69
N ASN A 166 -9.34 -9.22 -10.44
CA ASN A 166 -9.42 -8.30 -9.30
C ASN A 166 -8.05 -8.05 -8.64
N VAL A 167 -7.00 -8.66 -9.15
CA VAL A 167 -5.61 -8.49 -8.70
C VAL A 167 -4.78 -7.97 -9.86
N SER A 168 -4.16 -6.81 -9.68
CA SER A 168 -3.27 -6.29 -10.72
C SER A 168 -1.89 -6.96 -10.63
N ARG A 169 -1.24 -7.12 -11.78
CA ARG A 169 0.15 -7.61 -11.82
C ARG A 169 1.09 -6.66 -11.07
N ASP A 170 0.78 -5.36 -11.11
CA ASP A 170 1.56 -4.33 -10.41
C ASP A 170 1.49 -4.50 -8.89
N LEU A 171 0.34 -4.92 -8.33
CA LEU A 171 0.23 -5.25 -6.92
C LEU A 171 1.21 -6.35 -6.52
N ILE A 172 1.33 -7.41 -7.33
CA ILE A 172 2.25 -8.52 -7.08
C ILE A 172 3.70 -8.01 -7.08
N TRP A 173 4.06 -7.20 -8.08
CA TRP A 173 5.37 -6.56 -8.14
C TRP A 173 5.66 -5.68 -6.92
N ARG A 174 4.72 -4.85 -6.50
CA ARG A 174 4.86 -3.99 -5.31
C ARG A 174 5.14 -4.81 -4.06
N LEU A 175 4.38 -5.88 -3.84
CA LEU A 175 4.57 -6.75 -2.68
C LEU A 175 5.92 -7.46 -2.72
N HIS A 176 6.30 -8.01 -3.88
CA HIS A 176 7.57 -8.71 -4.04
C HIS A 176 8.78 -7.79 -3.83
N LEU A 177 8.76 -6.60 -4.42
CA LEU A 177 9.83 -5.61 -4.26
C LEU A 177 9.89 -5.09 -2.82
N ALA A 178 8.76 -4.81 -2.19
CA ALA A 178 8.72 -4.35 -0.81
C ALA A 178 9.24 -5.42 0.16
N ALA A 179 8.91 -6.70 -0.08
CA ALA A 179 9.44 -7.81 0.71
C ALA A 179 10.96 -7.90 0.63
N ASN A 180 11.51 -7.88 -0.58
CA ASN A 180 12.95 -7.95 -0.79
C ASN A 180 13.67 -6.73 -0.18
N LYS A 181 13.10 -5.53 -0.33
CA LYS A 181 13.66 -4.31 0.23
C LYS A 181 13.69 -4.34 1.75
N TYR A 182 12.59 -4.74 2.38
CA TYR A 182 12.51 -4.84 3.84
C TYR A 182 13.57 -5.80 4.41
N LEU A 183 13.80 -6.93 3.76
CA LEU A 183 14.77 -7.92 4.26
C LEU A 183 16.22 -7.55 3.97
N SER A 184 16.49 -6.86 2.85
CA SER A 184 17.85 -6.38 2.59
C SER A 184 18.32 -5.38 3.66
N ASN A 185 17.38 -4.67 4.29
CA ASN A 185 17.66 -3.72 5.37
C ASN A 185 17.76 -4.39 6.76
N GLN A 186 17.59 -5.70 6.84
CA GLN A 186 17.75 -6.45 8.12
C GLN A 186 19.07 -7.22 8.22
N LYS A 187 19.84 -7.26 7.15
CA LYS A 187 21.18 -7.87 7.10
C LYS A 187 22.22 -6.82 7.43
#